data_c3ed847398b6d33c9e8b7dc25e57c227
#
_entry.id   c3ed847398b6d33c9e8b7dc25e57c227
#
_cell.length_a   1.000
_cell.length_b   1.000
_cell.length_c   1.000
_cell.angle_alpha   90.00
_cell.angle_beta   90.00
_cell.angle_gamma   90.00
#
_symmetry.space_group_name_H-M   'P 1'
#
loop_
_entity.id
_entity.type
_entity.pdbx_description
1 polymer ?
#
loop_
_entity_poly.entity_id
_entity_poly.type
_entity_poly.pdbx_seq_one_letter_code
_entity_poly.pdbx_strand_id
1 'polypeptide(L)'
;MGKTHTFGYKTIPLYYENLPFKINLKTVCASSITSAKNAAERMGYQNYTDNFDDIINDDSIDIVDICTPNYLHADEIFAAMKAKKHIYCDKPLVSKLADAEKIADLEKNYEKCTQITFQNRFFPATMLAKKMIDEGKIGKILTFEAKFLHSGSIDKNKPIGWKQDGEKGGGGVIVDLGSHVIDLMRYLLGDYADIFCKTKILYPERPDKNGNTVKITAEDEAHALVTMKNGADGVITISKISTGTNDELSFEIYGDKGALRFNLMDANYLYYFDNTQKEDVFGGERGFKQIECVQRFDAPGGLFPSSKSSIGWLRGHVHCLYNFLNSVYENKKCTPSFSDGAYVNYIMDLMYKSAKDGKTVVCK
;
A
#
# COMPACT_ATOMS: atom_id res chain seq x y z
N MET A 1 -4.89 -8.81 7.47
CA MET A 1 -4.88 -7.34 7.73
C MET A 1 -5.84 -6.93 8.84
N GLY A 2 -7.02 -7.50 9.01
CA GLY A 2 -7.99 -7.09 10.05
C GLY A 2 -7.44 -6.89 11.47
N LYS A 3 -6.45 -7.71 11.90
CA LYS A 3 -5.76 -7.48 13.19
C LYS A 3 -4.92 -6.19 13.18
N THR A 4 -4.29 -5.86 12.06
CA THR A 4 -3.48 -4.64 11.91
C THR A 4 -4.38 -3.40 11.95
N HIS A 5 -5.50 -3.43 11.24
CA HIS A 5 -6.47 -2.32 11.27
C HIS A 5 -7.11 -2.19 12.66
N THR A 6 -7.50 -3.31 13.29
CA THR A 6 -8.01 -3.27 14.68
C THR A 6 -6.99 -2.69 15.66
N PHE A 7 -5.69 -3.04 15.52
CA PHE A 7 -4.63 -2.40 16.29
C PHE A 7 -4.61 -0.89 16.06
N GLY A 8 -4.73 -0.45 14.81
CA GLY A 8 -4.84 0.97 14.47
C GLY A 8 -6.01 1.65 15.19
N TYR A 9 -7.22 1.14 15.05
CA TYR A 9 -8.41 1.68 15.73
C TYR A 9 -8.23 1.82 17.24
N LYS A 10 -7.62 0.82 17.88
CA LYS A 10 -7.41 0.81 19.33
C LYS A 10 -6.29 1.73 19.81
N THR A 11 -5.30 1.98 18.97
CA THR A 11 -4.12 2.78 19.35
C THR A 11 -4.19 4.23 18.90
N ILE A 12 -5.04 4.57 17.92
CA ILE A 12 -5.27 5.95 17.48
C ILE A 12 -5.54 6.89 18.66
N PRO A 13 -6.40 6.58 19.66
CA PRO A 13 -6.63 7.46 20.80
C PRO A 13 -5.41 7.70 21.71
N LEU A 14 -4.37 6.85 21.59
CA LEU A 14 -3.11 7.02 22.32
C LEU A 14 -2.12 7.88 21.55
N TYR A 15 -2.13 7.80 20.20
CA TYR A 15 -1.22 8.56 19.35
C TYR A 15 -1.70 9.98 19.09
N TYR A 16 -3.03 10.21 19.04
CA TYR A 16 -3.64 11.47 18.66
C TYR A 16 -4.48 12.00 19.81
N GLU A 17 -3.97 13.00 20.50
CA GLU A 17 -4.68 13.62 21.61
C GLU A 17 -5.88 14.46 21.10
N ASN A 18 -6.91 14.57 21.94
CA ASN A 18 -8.09 15.39 21.68
C ASN A 18 -8.84 15.04 20.38
N LEU A 19 -9.00 13.74 20.11
CA LEU A 19 -9.79 13.28 18.97
C LEU A 19 -11.22 13.84 19.05
N PRO A 20 -11.73 14.46 17.96
CA PRO A 20 -13.07 15.02 17.93
C PRO A 20 -14.16 13.95 17.72
N PHE A 21 -13.79 12.68 17.66
CA PHE A 21 -14.67 11.53 17.45
C PHE A 21 -14.31 10.37 18.37
N LYS A 22 -15.25 9.43 18.53
CA LYS A 22 -15.05 8.17 19.25
C LYS A 22 -15.04 7.01 18.26
N ILE A 23 -14.18 6.03 18.50
CA ILE A 23 -14.09 4.81 17.70
C ILE A 23 -14.78 3.67 18.44
N ASN A 24 -15.81 3.09 17.82
CA ASN A 24 -16.55 1.94 18.33
C ASN A 24 -16.30 0.73 17.44
N LEU A 25 -15.72 -0.33 17.96
CA LEU A 25 -15.59 -1.61 17.28
C LEU A 25 -16.93 -2.36 17.38
N LYS A 26 -17.85 -2.10 16.45
CA LYS A 26 -19.23 -2.57 16.51
C LYS A 26 -19.35 -4.05 16.23
N THR A 27 -19.03 -4.48 15.02
CA THR A 27 -19.23 -5.87 14.57
C THR A 27 -18.01 -6.34 13.76
N VAL A 28 -17.54 -7.57 14.01
CA VAL A 28 -16.57 -8.24 13.16
C VAL A 28 -17.21 -9.35 12.36
N CYS A 29 -16.97 -9.38 11.04
CA CYS A 29 -17.36 -10.47 10.16
C CYS A 29 -16.15 -11.34 9.80
N ALA A 30 -16.33 -12.65 9.76
CA ALA A 30 -15.31 -13.60 9.32
C ALA A 30 -15.93 -14.78 8.56
N SER A 31 -15.09 -15.61 7.93
CA SER A 31 -15.53 -16.74 7.10
C SER A 31 -16.30 -17.86 7.83
N SER A 32 -16.41 -17.80 9.16
CA SER A 32 -17.26 -18.69 9.97
C SER A 32 -17.59 -18.02 11.30
N ILE A 33 -18.74 -18.39 11.86
CA ILE A 33 -19.21 -17.85 13.15
C ILE A 33 -18.21 -18.09 14.28
N THR A 34 -17.53 -19.24 14.30
CA THR A 34 -16.48 -19.55 15.29
C THR A 34 -15.29 -18.60 15.17
N SER A 35 -14.84 -18.33 13.93
CA SER A 35 -13.74 -17.39 13.69
C SER A 35 -14.12 -15.96 14.05
N ALA A 36 -15.35 -15.56 13.73
CA ALA A 36 -15.88 -14.24 14.06
C ALA A 36 -16.00 -14.05 15.59
N LYS A 37 -16.55 -15.03 16.30
CA LYS A 37 -16.62 -15.01 17.77
C LYS A 37 -15.25 -14.88 18.43
N ASN A 38 -14.30 -15.74 18.04
CA ASN A 38 -12.93 -15.66 18.55
C ASN A 38 -12.25 -14.31 18.26
N ALA A 39 -12.54 -13.73 17.09
CA ALA A 39 -12.04 -12.41 16.72
C ALA A 39 -12.67 -11.32 17.60
N ALA A 40 -13.98 -11.35 17.83
CA ALA A 40 -14.68 -10.39 18.68
C ALA A 40 -14.14 -10.39 20.11
N GLU A 41 -14.06 -11.56 20.73
CA GLU A 41 -13.55 -11.73 22.10
C GLU A 41 -12.09 -11.24 22.23
N ARG A 42 -11.22 -11.60 21.27
CA ARG A 42 -9.79 -11.27 21.30
C ARG A 42 -9.53 -9.80 21.02
N MET A 43 -10.29 -9.22 20.08
CA MET A 43 -10.06 -7.86 19.58
C MET A 43 -11.03 -6.84 20.18
N GLY A 44 -12.03 -7.26 20.95
CA GLY A 44 -12.95 -6.38 21.69
C GLY A 44 -14.03 -5.74 20.81
N TYR A 45 -14.53 -6.46 19.81
CA TYR A 45 -15.74 -6.07 19.10
C TYR A 45 -16.98 -6.39 19.94
N GLN A 46 -18.01 -5.57 19.79
CA GLN A 46 -19.27 -5.73 20.53
C GLN A 46 -20.08 -6.94 20.02
N ASN A 47 -20.06 -7.16 18.70
CA ASN A 47 -20.81 -8.22 18.04
C ASN A 47 -19.91 -8.98 17.05
N TYR A 48 -20.40 -10.13 16.56
CA TYR A 48 -19.74 -10.96 15.56
C TYR A 48 -20.76 -11.64 14.65
N THR A 49 -20.38 -11.86 13.40
CA THR A 49 -21.23 -12.53 12.39
C THR A 49 -20.34 -13.24 11.35
N ASP A 50 -20.89 -14.20 10.64
CA ASP A 50 -20.29 -14.76 9.41
C ASP A 50 -21.08 -14.40 8.15
N ASN A 51 -22.07 -13.50 8.28
CA ASN A 51 -22.85 -12.97 7.19
C ASN A 51 -22.55 -11.46 7.02
N PHE A 52 -22.01 -11.06 5.85
CA PHE A 52 -21.68 -9.67 5.56
C PHE A 52 -22.91 -8.75 5.50
N ASP A 53 -24.07 -9.27 5.12
CA ASP A 53 -25.32 -8.51 5.08
C ASP A 53 -25.75 -7.96 6.45
N ASP A 54 -25.37 -8.62 7.54
CA ASP A 54 -25.65 -8.14 8.90
C ASP A 54 -24.91 -6.82 9.18
N ILE A 55 -23.72 -6.61 8.56
CA ILE A 55 -22.98 -5.34 8.67
C ILE A 55 -23.59 -4.28 7.78
N ILE A 56 -23.93 -4.64 6.56
CA ILE A 56 -24.44 -3.69 5.56
C ILE A 56 -25.81 -3.14 5.94
N ASN A 57 -26.67 -3.97 6.52
CA ASN A 57 -28.04 -3.60 6.92
C ASN A 57 -28.12 -2.99 8.35
N ASP A 58 -27.03 -2.89 9.09
CA ASP A 58 -27.02 -2.23 10.40
C ASP A 58 -26.77 -0.72 10.22
N ASP A 59 -27.83 0.08 10.39
CA ASP A 59 -27.76 1.54 10.28
C ASP A 59 -26.86 2.20 11.35
N SER A 60 -26.53 1.49 12.42
CA SER A 60 -25.63 1.96 13.47
C SER A 60 -24.14 1.80 13.13
N ILE A 61 -23.81 1.22 11.98
CA ILE A 61 -22.46 1.09 11.45
C ILE A 61 -22.25 2.19 10.42
N ASP A 62 -21.34 3.12 10.71
CA ASP A 62 -20.97 4.23 9.83
C ASP A 62 -19.89 3.82 8.81
N ILE A 63 -18.95 2.96 9.22
CA ILE A 63 -17.75 2.61 8.50
C ILE A 63 -17.66 1.10 8.29
N VAL A 64 -17.38 0.67 7.07
CA VAL A 64 -17.02 -0.70 6.72
C VAL A 64 -15.53 -0.76 6.41
N ASP A 65 -14.81 -1.62 7.13
CA ASP A 65 -13.36 -1.88 6.94
C ASP A 65 -13.18 -3.25 6.29
N ILE A 66 -12.76 -3.28 5.02
CA ILE A 66 -12.65 -4.47 4.19
C ILE A 66 -11.21 -4.98 4.24
N CYS A 67 -11.03 -6.17 4.84
CA CYS A 67 -9.75 -6.88 4.99
C CYS A 67 -9.81 -8.33 4.52
N THR A 68 -10.78 -8.65 3.69
CA THR A 68 -11.02 -9.98 3.11
C THR A 68 -9.99 -10.34 2.05
N PRO A 69 -9.99 -11.55 1.49
CA PRO A 69 -9.20 -11.85 0.29
C PRO A 69 -9.63 -11.02 -0.91
N ASN A 70 -8.67 -10.63 -1.76
CA ASN A 70 -8.83 -9.70 -2.88
C ASN A 70 -10.06 -9.95 -3.79
N TYR A 71 -10.41 -11.22 -4.01
CA TYR A 71 -11.52 -11.59 -4.89
C TYR A 71 -12.92 -11.24 -4.31
N LEU A 72 -13.01 -10.93 -3.01
CA LEU A 72 -14.26 -10.51 -2.35
C LEU A 72 -14.43 -8.99 -2.32
N HIS A 73 -13.35 -8.22 -2.45
CA HIS A 73 -13.36 -6.78 -2.28
C HIS A 73 -14.40 -6.08 -3.16
N ALA A 74 -14.54 -6.48 -4.44
CA ALA A 74 -15.45 -5.80 -5.36
C ALA A 74 -16.91 -5.86 -4.89
N ASP A 75 -17.40 -7.07 -4.57
CA ASP A 75 -18.77 -7.27 -4.12
C ASP A 75 -19.05 -6.55 -2.80
N GLU A 76 -18.09 -6.63 -1.87
CA GLU A 76 -18.18 -5.96 -0.56
C GLU A 76 -18.20 -4.43 -0.71
N ILE A 77 -17.33 -3.87 -1.59
CA ILE A 77 -17.31 -2.43 -1.89
C ILE A 77 -18.63 -1.98 -2.51
N PHE A 78 -19.14 -2.71 -3.52
CA PHE A 78 -20.41 -2.36 -4.16
C PHE A 78 -21.58 -2.39 -3.18
N ALA A 79 -21.65 -3.40 -2.30
CA ALA A 79 -22.67 -3.50 -1.27
C ALA A 79 -22.57 -2.34 -0.26
N ALA A 80 -21.35 -2.02 0.21
CA ALA A 80 -21.12 -0.92 1.14
C ALA A 80 -21.42 0.45 0.52
N MET A 81 -21.08 0.67 -0.76
CA MET A 81 -21.44 1.89 -1.49
C MET A 81 -22.97 2.01 -1.64
N LYS A 82 -23.67 0.92 -1.99
CA LYS A 82 -25.13 0.90 -2.07
C LYS A 82 -25.80 1.25 -0.74
N ALA A 83 -25.21 0.78 0.37
CA ALA A 83 -25.66 1.07 1.74
C ALA A 83 -25.18 2.43 2.27
N LYS A 84 -24.49 3.25 1.45
CA LYS A 84 -23.99 4.59 1.79
C LYS A 84 -23.09 4.60 3.03
N LYS A 85 -22.22 3.61 3.18
CA LYS A 85 -21.23 3.53 4.28
C LYS A 85 -19.93 4.25 3.88
N HIS A 86 -19.18 4.78 4.85
CA HIS A 86 -17.77 5.10 4.62
C HIS A 86 -16.98 3.81 4.50
N ILE A 87 -15.97 3.76 3.60
CA ILE A 87 -15.29 2.50 3.28
C ILE A 87 -13.78 2.68 3.39
N TYR A 88 -13.17 1.84 4.24
CA TYR A 88 -11.72 1.66 4.30
C TYR A 88 -11.40 0.26 3.79
N CYS A 89 -10.55 0.14 2.77
CA CYS A 89 -10.30 -1.15 2.13
C CYS A 89 -8.79 -1.46 2.07
N ASP A 90 -8.42 -2.70 2.41
CA ASP A 90 -7.05 -3.16 2.20
C ASP A 90 -6.71 -3.22 0.70
N LYS A 91 -5.43 -3.11 0.35
CA LYS A 91 -4.92 -3.22 -1.03
C LYS A 91 -4.82 -4.71 -1.47
N PRO A 92 -4.84 -4.99 -2.78
CA PRO A 92 -5.23 -4.09 -3.87
C PRO A 92 -6.71 -3.76 -3.80
N LEU A 93 -7.15 -2.73 -4.55
CA LEU A 93 -8.56 -2.33 -4.50
C LEU A 93 -9.48 -3.50 -4.82
N VAL A 94 -9.19 -4.20 -5.92
CA VAL A 94 -9.90 -5.41 -6.35
C VAL A 94 -8.96 -6.34 -7.14
N SER A 95 -9.44 -7.55 -7.46
CA SER A 95 -8.70 -8.52 -8.28
C SER A 95 -8.84 -8.33 -9.80
N LYS A 96 -9.86 -7.60 -10.28
CA LYS A 96 -10.13 -7.41 -11.71
C LYS A 96 -10.18 -5.92 -12.08
N LEU A 97 -9.53 -5.54 -13.19
CA LEU A 97 -9.48 -4.15 -13.65
C LEU A 97 -10.88 -3.58 -13.91
N ALA A 98 -11.78 -4.33 -14.55
CA ALA A 98 -13.12 -3.86 -14.86
C ALA A 98 -13.92 -3.44 -13.61
N ASP A 99 -13.74 -4.16 -12.50
CA ASP A 99 -14.38 -3.81 -11.22
C ASP A 99 -13.72 -2.54 -10.63
N ALA A 100 -12.41 -2.39 -10.75
CA ALA A 100 -11.70 -1.19 -10.31
C ALA A 100 -12.18 0.07 -11.05
N GLU A 101 -12.31 -0.01 -12.38
CA GLU A 101 -12.80 1.08 -13.23
C GLU A 101 -14.24 1.48 -12.84
N LYS A 102 -15.11 0.49 -12.62
CA LYS A 102 -16.48 0.72 -12.18
C LYS A 102 -16.56 1.37 -10.80
N ILE A 103 -15.73 0.93 -9.85
CA ILE A 103 -15.67 1.53 -8.50
C ILE A 103 -15.18 2.97 -8.59
N ALA A 104 -14.13 3.25 -9.37
CA ALA A 104 -13.63 4.60 -9.56
C ALA A 104 -14.67 5.53 -10.21
N ASP A 105 -15.48 5.01 -11.14
CA ASP A 105 -16.57 5.79 -11.73
C ASP A 105 -17.68 6.10 -10.74
N LEU A 106 -18.09 5.12 -9.92
CA LEU A 106 -19.06 5.33 -8.85
C LEU A 106 -18.56 6.31 -7.78
N GLU A 107 -17.26 6.27 -7.45
CA GLU A 107 -16.65 7.15 -6.44
C GLU A 107 -16.77 8.64 -6.79
N LYS A 108 -16.80 9.01 -8.09
CA LYS A 108 -16.90 10.40 -8.53
C LYS A 108 -18.10 11.14 -7.90
N ASN A 109 -19.22 10.43 -7.76
CA ASN A 109 -20.47 10.96 -7.22
C ASN A 109 -20.81 10.40 -5.83
N TYR A 110 -19.88 9.70 -5.19
CA TYR A 110 -20.10 9.10 -3.90
C TYR A 110 -19.86 10.12 -2.77
N GLU A 111 -20.89 10.30 -1.93
CA GLU A 111 -20.88 11.33 -0.88
C GLU A 111 -20.11 10.92 0.38
N LYS A 112 -19.84 9.62 0.55
CA LYS A 112 -19.10 9.10 1.70
C LYS A 112 -17.62 8.97 1.39
N CYS A 113 -16.80 8.95 2.43
CA CYS A 113 -15.36 8.76 2.30
C CYS A 113 -15.03 7.32 1.90
N THR A 114 -14.12 7.18 0.96
CA THR A 114 -13.51 5.91 0.55
C THR A 114 -12.00 6.07 0.62
N GLN A 115 -11.30 5.11 1.21
CA GLN A 115 -9.84 5.10 1.22
C GLN A 115 -9.31 3.69 1.06
N ILE A 116 -8.26 3.55 0.24
CA ILE A 116 -7.48 2.32 0.13
C ILE A 116 -6.25 2.37 1.02
N THR A 117 -5.82 1.22 1.55
CA THR A 117 -4.67 1.13 2.46
C THR A 117 -3.35 1.14 1.69
N PHE A 118 -2.82 2.32 1.40
CA PHE A 118 -1.45 2.52 0.91
C PHE A 118 -0.60 3.18 2.00
N GLN A 119 -0.37 2.43 3.08
CA GLN A 119 0.29 2.90 4.31
C GLN A 119 1.71 3.42 4.09
N ASN A 120 2.39 3.02 3.01
CA ASN A 120 3.75 3.45 2.72
C ASN A 120 3.86 4.94 2.37
N ARG A 121 2.76 5.60 1.99
CA ARG A 121 2.69 7.07 1.86
C ARG A 121 2.79 7.80 3.21
N PHE A 122 2.54 7.09 4.34
CA PHE A 122 2.33 7.66 5.67
C PHE A 122 3.49 7.42 6.65
N PHE A 123 4.66 7.07 6.17
CA PHE A 123 5.87 7.17 6.97
C PHE A 123 6.41 8.60 6.95
N PRO A 124 6.91 9.16 8.07
CA PRO A 124 7.48 10.51 8.07
C PRO A 124 8.55 10.71 7.01
N ALA A 125 9.36 9.69 6.73
CA ALA A 125 10.39 9.74 5.68
C ALA A 125 9.79 9.86 4.27
N THR A 126 8.74 9.11 3.95
CA THR A 126 8.09 9.18 2.62
C THR A 126 7.28 10.46 2.46
N MET A 127 6.63 10.94 3.52
CA MET A 127 5.96 12.24 3.52
C MET A 127 6.96 13.40 3.34
N LEU A 128 8.13 13.34 4.01
CA LEU A 128 9.19 14.32 3.82
C LEU A 128 9.77 14.24 2.40
N ALA A 129 9.98 13.04 1.84
CA ALA A 129 10.43 12.88 0.47
C ALA A 129 9.47 13.56 -0.52
N LYS A 130 8.15 13.34 -0.36
CA LYS A 130 7.12 14.02 -1.18
C LYS A 130 7.22 15.53 -1.06
N LYS A 131 7.28 16.07 0.15
CA LYS A 131 7.44 17.50 0.41
C LYS A 131 8.69 18.06 -0.27
N MET A 132 9.82 17.39 -0.15
CA MET A 132 11.08 17.85 -0.76
C MET A 132 11.02 17.83 -2.30
N ILE A 133 10.35 16.85 -2.89
CA ILE A 133 10.12 16.79 -4.34
C ILE A 133 9.22 17.95 -4.79
N ASP A 134 8.10 18.17 -4.10
CA ASP A 134 7.13 19.23 -4.42
C ASP A 134 7.73 20.64 -4.26
N GLU A 135 8.63 20.83 -3.29
CA GLU A 135 9.40 22.06 -3.10
C GLU A 135 10.55 22.23 -4.10
N GLY A 136 10.77 21.27 -5.00
CA GLY A 136 11.84 21.30 -6.01
C GLY A 136 13.25 21.14 -5.44
N LYS A 137 13.41 20.57 -4.24
CA LYS A 137 14.74 20.39 -3.58
C LYS A 137 15.70 19.54 -4.38
N ILE A 138 15.20 18.57 -5.15
CA ILE A 138 16.02 17.72 -6.00
C ILE A 138 15.94 18.12 -7.48
N GLY A 139 15.17 19.17 -7.81
CA GLY A 139 15.05 19.71 -9.17
C GLY A 139 14.21 18.81 -10.09
N LYS A 140 14.56 18.80 -11.39
CA LYS A 140 13.93 17.93 -12.39
C LYS A 140 14.35 16.48 -12.10
N ILE A 141 13.36 15.59 -11.96
CA ILE A 141 13.63 14.16 -11.79
C ILE A 141 14.18 13.60 -13.11
N LEU A 142 15.30 12.91 -13.04
CA LEU A 142 16.00 12.32 -14.20
C LEU A 142 15.75 10.81 -14.27
N THR A 143 15.98 10.10 -13.16
CA THR A 143 15.81 8.65 -13.11
C THR A 143 15.51 8.20 -11.67
N PHE A 144 14.99 6.97 -11.53
CA PHE A 144 14.77 6.35 -10.22
C PHE A 144 14.90 4.82 -10.26
N GLU A 145 15.16 4.26 -9.10
CA GLU A 145 15.06 2.83 -8.82
C GLU A 145 14.12 2.62 -7.65
N ALA A 146 13.21 1.65 -7.76
CA ALA A 146 12.32 1.26 -6.68
C ALA A 146 12.19 -0.25 -6.61
N LYS A 147 12.12 -0.80 -5.40
CA LYS A 147 12.04 -2.23 -5.20
C LYS A 147 11.24 -2.59 -3.96
N PHE A 148 10.60 -3.76 -4.02
CA PHE A 148 10.00 -4.40 -2.87
C PHE A 148 10.36 -5.87 -2.87
N LEU A 149 11.19 -6.26 -1.92
CA LEU A 149 11.85 -7.56 -1.89
C LEU A 149 11.48 -8.33 -0.62
N HIS A 150 11.06 -9.57 -0.81
CA HIS A 150 10.82 -10.57 0.22
C HIS A 150 11.51 -11.89 -0.14
N SER A 151 11.61 -12.80 0.82
CA SER A 151 12.16 -14.16 0.65
C SER A 151 11.14 -15.27 0.88
N GLY A 152 9.85 -14.93 1.01
CA GLY A 152 8.81 -15.86 1.47
C GLY A 152 8.38 -16.97 0.52
N SER A 153 8.84 -16.97 -0.75
CA SER A 153 8.51 -17.97 -1.77
C SER A 153 9.67 -18.91 -2.11
N ILE A 154 10.81 -18.85 -1.42
CA ILE A 154 12.00 -19.66 -1.71
C ILE A 154 11.79 -21.16 -1.37
N ASP A 155 11.07 -21.45 -0.29
CA ASP A 155 10.81 -22.83 0.09
C ASP A 155 9.75 -23.46 -0.83
N LYS A 156 10.19 -24.40 -1.69
CA LYS A 156 9.32 -25.12 -2.63
C LYS A 156 8.27 -26.01 -1.96
N ASN A 157 8.54 -26.45 -0.73
CA ASN A 157 7.67 -27.36 0.02
C ASN A 157 6.61 -26.61 0.86
N LYS A 158 6.68 -25.30 0.91
CA LYS A 158 5.69 -24.49 1.62
C LYS A 158 4.32 -24.61 0.94
N PRO A 159 3.28 -25.08 1.67
CA PRO A 159 1.95 -25.21 1.10
C PRO A 159 1.42 -23.86 0.58
N ILE A 160 0.73 -23.92 -0.57
CA ILE A 160 0.13 -22.72 -1.17
C ILE A 160 -1.03 -22.20 -0.36
N GLY A 161 -1.24 -20.88 -0.40
CA GLY A 161 -2.44 -20.19 0.02
C GLY A 161 -3.16 -19.54 -1.16
N TRP A 162 -4.22 -18.79 -0.90
CA TRP A 162 -4.99 -18.09 -1.94
C TRP A 162 -4.16 -17.08 -2.74
N LYS A 163 -3.07 -16.54 -2.17
CA LYS A 163 -2.17 -15.58 -2.84
C LYS A 163 -1.30 -16.20 -3.94
N GLN A 164 -1.13 -17.53 -3.97
CA GLN A 164 -0.43 -18.24 -5.04
C GLN A 164 -1.38 -18.72 -6.13
N ASP A 165 -2.68 -18.55 -5.95
CA ASP A 165 -3.72 -18.75 -6.95
C ASP A 165 -3.95 -17.43 -7.68
N GLY A 166 -3.51 -17.33 -8.94
CA GLY A 166 -3.58 -16.08 -9.70
C GLY A 166 -4.99 -15.54 -9.93
N GLU A 167 -6.01 -16.41 -9.94
CA GLU A 167 -7.41 -15.98 -10.04
C GLU A 167 -7.91 -15.36 -8.74
N LYS A 168 -7.69 -16.03 -7.60
CA LYS A 168 -8.12 -15.53 -6.28
C LYS A 168 -7.32 -14.33 -5.83
N GLY A 169 -6.01 -14.33 -6.10
CA GLY A 169 -5.12 -13.22 -5.79
C GLY A 169 -5.30 -12.01 -6.70
N GLY A 170 -5.77 -12.23 -7.94
CA GLY A 170 -5.73 -11.26 -9.02
C GLY A 170 -4.35 -11.18 -9.69
N GLY A 171 -3.42 -12.06 -9.29
CA GLY A 171 -2.03 -12.14 -9.74
C GLY A 171 -1.10 -12.57 -8.62
N GLY A 172 0.22 -12.42 -8.82
CA GLY A 172 1.25 -12.82 -7.89
C GLY A 172 1.92 -11.65 -7.16
N VAL A 173 3.24 -11.54 -7.33
CA VAL A 173 4.05 -10.52 -6.64
C VAL A 173 3.72 -9.09 -7.08
N ILE A 174 3.34 -8.89 -8.34
CA ILE A 174 2.91 -7.57 -8.85
C ILE A 174 1.72 -7.06 -8.04
N VAL A 175 0.75 -7.92 -7.77
CA VAL A 175 -0.45 -7.55 -6.99
C VAL A 175 -0.14 -7.40 -5.51
N ASP A 176 0.64 -8.33 -4.92
CA ASP A 176 0.85 -8.35 -3.47
C ASP A 176 1.87 -7.29 -3.00
N LEU A 177 3.00 -7.15 -3.66
CA LEU A 177 4.07 -6.20 -3.31
C LEU A 177 4.12 -5.02 -4.30
N GLY A 178 3.93 -5.30 -5.59
CA GLY A 178 4.01 -4.29 -6.64
C GLY A 178 3.00 -3.17 -6.48
N SER A 179 1.79 -3.47 -6.02
CA SER A 179 0.78 -2.45 -5.73
C SER A 179 1.30 -1.32 -4.82
N HIS A 180 2.12 -1.65 -3.82
CA HIS A 180 2.73 -0.67 -2.92
C HIS A 180 3.80 0.19 -3.60
N VAL A 181 4.67 -0.43 -4.42
CA VAL A 181 5.74 0.30 -5.14
C VAL A 181 5.13 1.21 -6.21
N ILE A 182 4.18 0.68 -6.98
CA ILE A 182 3.48 1.42 -8.03
C ILE A 182 2.78 2.65 -7.43
N ASP A 183 2.07 2.46 -6.33
CA ASP A 183 1.41 3.54 -5.60
C ASP A 183 2.40 4.58 -5.07
N LEU A 184 3.47 4.13 -4.39
CA LEU A 184 4.44 5.03 -3.78
C LEU A 184 5.19 5.85 -4.84
N MET A 185 5.58 5.24 -5.97
CA MET A 185 6.23 5.98 -7.06
C MET A 185 5.26 6.95 -7.74
N ARG A 186 4.00 6.57 -7.94
CA ARG A 186 2.97 7.51 -8.41
C ARG A 186 2.78 8.69 -7.45
N TYR A 187 2.70 8.42 -6.16
CA TYR A 187 2.58 9.45 -5.12
C TYR A 187 3.75 10.44 -5.15
N LEU A 188 4.98 9.95 -5.34
CA LEU A 188 6.19 10.77 -5.34
C LEU A 188 6.43 11.47 -6.69
N LEU A 189 6.23 10.78 -7.81
CA LEU A 189 6.71 11.18 -9.13
C LEU A 189 5.61 11.49 -10.16
N GLY A 190 4.35 11.19 -9.83
CA GLY A 190 3.22 11.37 -10.74
C GLY A 190 2.89 10.12 -11.56
N ASP A 191 2.12 10.28 -12.63
CA ASP A 191 1.60 9.18 -13.44
C ASP A 191 2.66 8.54 -14.34
N TYR A 192 2.44 7.27 -14.68
CA TYR A 192 3.26 6.49 -15.62
C TYR A 192 2.91 6.82 -17.07
N ALA A 193 3.90 6.83 -17.96
CA ALA A 193 3.76 7.05 -19.40
C ALA A 193 3.83 5.74 -20.18
N ASP A 194 4.79 4.87 -19.87
CA ASP A 194 4.92 3.55 -20.50
C ASP A 194 5.60 2.53 -19.57
N ILE A 195 5.45 1.24 -19.90
CA ILE A 195 5.95 0.13 -19.09
C ILE A 195 6.41 -1.02 -19.98
N PHE A 196 7.62 -1.53 -19.74
CA PHE A 196 8.07 -2.83 -20.18
C PHE A 196 8.31 -3.73 -18.98
N CYS A 197 7.66 -4.90 -18.92
CA CYS A 197 7.71 -5.80 -17.77
C CYS A 197 8.09 -7.23 -18.17
N LYS A 198 8.80 -7.91 -17.27
CA LYS A 198 9.03 -9.37 -17.31
C LYS A 198 8.64 -9.97 -15.97
N THR A 199 8.07 -11.17 -16.01
CA THR A 199 7.66 -11.92 -14.81
C THR A 199 8.30 -13.32 -14.80
N LYS A 200 8.39 -13.90 -13.59
CA LYS A 200 8.92 -15.25 -13.40
C LYS A 200 8.15 -15.99 -12.31
N ILE A 201 7.81 -17.25 -12.59
CA ILE A 201 7.38 -18.23 -11.60
C ILE A 201 8.58 -19.12 -11.30
N LEU A 202 9.04 -19.15 -10.04
CA LEU A 202 10.22 -19.94 -9.65
C LEU A 202 9.91 -21.44 -9.62
N TYR A 203 8.80 -21.81 -9.00
CA TYR A 203 8.34 -23.18 -8.91
C TYR A 203 6.95 -23.31 -9.54
N PRO A 204 6.85 -23.91 -10.74
CA PRO A 204 5.57 -24.07 -11.45
C PRO A 204 4.56 -24.94 -10.71
N GLU A 205 5.04 -25.76 -9.77
CA GLU A 205 4.21 -26.66 -8.96
C GLU A 205 4.62 -26.58 -7.49
N ARG A 206 3.63 -26.60 -6.60
CA ARG A 206 3.82 -26.60 -5.14
C ARG A 206 2.76 -27.49 -4.47
N PRO A 207 2.99 -27.98 -3.24
CA PRO A 207 1.97 -28.70 -2.50
C PRO A 207 0.85 -27.76 -2.04
N ASP A 208 -0.38 -28.27 -1.98
CA ASP A 208 -1.47 -27.68 -1.21
C ASP A 208 -1.38 -28.09 0.29
N LYS A 209 -2.35 -27.67 1.09
CA LYS A 209 -2.41 -28.01 2.51
C LYS A 209 -2.61 -29.52 2.79
N ASN A 210 -3.08 -30.27 1.80
CA ASN A 210 -3.30 -31.72 1.89
C ASN A 210 -2.13 -32.52 1.29
N GLY A 211 -1.09 -31.84 0.79
CA GLY A 211 0.07 -32.47 0.16
C GLY A 211 -0.09 -32.78 -1.32
N ASN A 212 -1.22 -32.40 -1.96
CA ASN A 212 -1.40 -32.59 -3.40
C ASN A 212 -0.60 -31.54 -4.18
N THR A 213 -0.02 -31.96 -5.32
CA THR A 213 0.69 -31.05 -6.22
C THR A 213 -0.31 -30.17 -6.98
N VAL A 214 -0.11 -28.86 -6.91
CA VAL A 214 -0.95 -27.85 -7.57
C VAL A 214 -0.10 -26.96 -8.45
N LYS A 215 -0.60 -26.65 -9.65
CA LYS A 215 0.03 -25.71 -10.58
C LYS A 215 -0.06 -24.28 -10.05
N ILE A 216 1.07 -23.57 -10.07
CA ILE A 216 1.16 -22.15 -9.68
C ILE A 216 0.93 -21.28 -10.90
N THR A 217 0.07 -20.28 -10.76
CA THR A 217 -0.23 -19.27 -11.79
C THR A 217 0.18 -17.86 -11.39
N ALA A 218 0.50 -17.65 -10.12
CA ALA A 218 0.97 -16.38 -9.57
C ALA A 218 2.51 -16.30 -9.67
N GLU A 219 3.02 -15.22 -10.23
CA GLU A 219 4.46 -14.98 -10.38
C GLU A 219 5.12 -14.63 -9.03
N ASP A 220 6.38 -15.07 -8.87
CA ASP A 220 7.21 -14.82 -7.69
C ASP A 220 8.11 -13.59 -7.84
N GLU A 221 8.35 -13.14 -9.07
CA GLU A 221 9.25 -12.04 -9.39
C GLU A 221 8.75 -11.26 -10.61
N ALA A 222 8.95 -9.94 -10.59
CA ALA A 222 8.71 -9.04 -11.72
C ALA A 222 9.78 -7.95 -11.77
N HIS A 223 10.20 -7.62 -12.99
CA HIS A 223 11.10 -6.51 -13.30
C HIS A 223 10.44 -5.63 -14.35
N ALA A 224 10.37 -4.32 -14.10
CA ALA A 224 9.81 -3.37 -15.05
C ALA A 224 10.76 -2.21 -15.31
N LEU A 225 10.88 -1.84 -16.59
CA LEU A 225 11.40 -0.56 -17.04
C LEU A 225 10.19 0.34 -17.27
N VAL A 226 10.20 1.52 -16.73
CA VAL A 226 9.06 2.45 -16.78
C VAL A 226 9.52 3.86 -17.14
N THR A 227 8.67 4.60 -17.84
CA THR A 227 8.82 6.03 -18.03
C THR A 227 7.66 6.74 -17.34
N MET A 228 7.92 7.77 -16.55
CA MET A 228 6.90 8.60 -15.93
C MET A 228 6.46 9.74 -16.88
N LYS A 229 5.24 10.28 -16.71
CA LYS A 229 4.75 11.40 -17.55
C LYS A 229 5.61 12.67 -17.42
N ASN A 230 6.36 12.83 -16.34
CA ASN A 230 7.33 13.93 -16.17
C ASN A 230 8.65 13.72 -16.94
N GLY A 231 8.81 12.57 -17.63
CA GLY A 231 9.97 12.20 -18.43
C GLY A 231 11.09 11.48 -17.65
N ALA A 232 10.88 11.12 -16.39
CA ALA A 232 11.85 10.34 -15.63
C ALA A 232 11.75 8.85 -16.02
N ASP A 233 12.89 8.22 -16.28
CA ASP A 233 12.98 6.78 -16.50
C ASP A 233 13.25 6.05 -15.18
N GLY A 234 12.70 4.85 -15.02
CA GLY A 234 12.88 4.08 -13.79
C GLY A 234 12.92 2.58 -13.96
N VAL A 235 13.46 1.94 -12.93
CA VAL A 235 13.48 0.49 -12.77
C VAL A 235 12.69 0.10 -11.54
N ILE A 236 11.74 -0.82 -11.70
CA ILE A 236 10.96 -1.38 -10.58
C ILE A 236 11.27 -2.88 -10.49
N THR A 237 11.73 -3.32 -9.32
CA THR A 237 12.00 -4.73 -9.00
C THR A 237 11.10 -5.20 -7.86
N ILE A 238 10.35 -6.26 -8.11
CA ILE A 238 9.39 -6.81 -7.15
C ILE A 238 9.67 -8.32 -7.04
N SER A 239 9.95 -8.83 -5.85
CA SER A 239 10.34 -10.23 -5.69
C SER A 239 9.95 -10.81 -4.34
N LYS A 240 9.52 -12.08 -4.32
CA LYS A 240 9.35 -12.91 -3.12
C LYS A 240 10.42 -14.00 -3.01
N ILE A 241 11.44 -13.95 -3.87
CA ILE A 241 12.52 -14.93 -3.95
C ILE A 241 13.91 -14.33 -3.74
N SER A 242 13.96 -13.12 -3.19
CA SER A 242 15.22 -12.42 -2.85
C SER A 242 15.73 -12.92 -1.50
N THR A 243 16.59 -13.93 -1.52
CA THR A 243 17.16 -14.54 -0.30
C THR A 243 17.84 -13.50 0.58
N GLY A 244 17.53 -13.50 1.87
CA GLY A 244 18.12 -12.59 2.87
C GLY A 244 17.34 -11.30 3.07
N THR A 245 16.31 -11.01 2.26
CA THR A 245 15.44 -9.85 2.47
C THR A 245 14.21 -10.20 3.32
N ASN A 246 13.68 -9.21 4.01
CA ASN A 246 12.46 -9.31 4.81
C ASN A 246 11.32 -8.49 4.18
N ASP A 247 11.10 -7.27 4.65
CA ASP A 247 10.07 -6.35 4.16
C ASP A 247 10.76 -5.11 3.52
N GLU A 248 11.61 -5.37 2.52
CA GLU A 248 12.53 -4.37 1.96
C GLU A 248 11.88 -3.60 0.80
N LEU A 249 11.01 -2.64 1.15
CA LEU A 249 10.58 -1.61 0.21
C LEU A 249 11.58 -0.47 0.25
N SER A 250 12.14 -0.11 -0.90
CA SER A 250 13.10 1.00 -0.99
C SER A 250 12.99 1.73 -2.32
N PHE A 251 13.43 2.99 -2.32
CA PHE A 251 13.60 3.77 -3.54
C PHE A 251 14.86 4.64 -3.50
N GLU A 252 15.40 4.93 -4.67
CA GLU A 252 16.40 5.94 -4.94
C GLU A 252 15.89 6.81 -6.08
N ILE A 253 15.82 8.14 -5.87
CA ILE A 253 15.31 9.11 -6.85
C ILE A 253 16.40 10.13 -7.11
N TYR A 254 16.77 10.33 -8.37
CA TYR A 254 17.84 11.19 -8.79
C TYR A 254 17.29 12.36 -9.64
N GLY A 255 17.53 13.57 -9.16
CA GLY A 255 17.23 14.81 -9.87
C GLY A 255 18.48 15.60 -10.22
N ASP A 256 18.35 16.65 -11.01
CA ASP A 256 19.46 17.51 -11.43
C ASP A 256 20.04 18.36 -10.29
N LYS A 257 19.25 18.62 -9.24
CA LYS A 257 19.67 19.40 -8.06
C LYS A 257 19.92 18.57 -6.79
N GLY A 258 19.59 17.27 -6.81
CA GLY A 258 19.80 16.41 -5.65
C GLY A 258 19.24 15.01 -5.83
N ALA A 259 19.39 14.19 -4.79
CA ALA A 259 18.89 12.82 -4.78
C ALA A 259 18.28 12.47 -3.41
N LEU A 260 17.34 11.53 -3.43
CA LEU A 260 16.69 10.97 -2.23
C LEU A 260 16.85 9.45 -2.21
N ARG A 261 17.04 8.87 -1.02
CA ARG A 261 17.04 7.42 -0.78
C ARG A 261 16.23 7.10 0.46
N PHE A 262 15.46 6.02 0.38
CA PHE A 262 14.67 5.50 1.49
C PHE A 262 14.71 3.97 1.49
N ASN A 263 14.66 3.38 2.68
CA ASN A 263 14.46 1.95 2.87
C ASN A 263 13.53 1.70 4.06
N LEU A 264 12.46 0.93 3.86
CA LEU A 264 11.48 0.61 4.91
C LEU A 264 12.09 -0.15 6.09
N MET A 265 13.17 -0.94 5.86
CA MET A 265 13.91 -1.61 6.94
C MET A 265 14.69 -0.62 7.83
N ASP A 266 14.81 0.65 7.39
CA ASP A 266 15.37 1.78 8.13
C ASP A 266 14.44 3.01 8.06
N ALA A 267 13.16 2.80 8.34
CA ALA A 267 12.05 3.74 8.12
C ALA A 267 12.17 5.07 8.90
N ASN A 268 13.12 5.14 9.85
CA ASN A 268 13.34 6.33 10.66
C ASN A 268 14.15 7.43 9.95
N TYR A 269 14.69 7.15 8.76
CA TYR A 269 15.61 8.04 8.07
C TYR A 269 15.23 8.23 6.61
N LEU A 270 15.49 9.46 6.11
CA LEU A 270 15.55 9.79 4.69
C LEU A 270 16.96 10.27 4.38
N TYR A 271 17.56 9.78 3.30
CA TYR A 271 18.88 10.22 2.85
C TYR A 271 18.71 11.23 1.72
N TYR A 272 19.36 12.37 1.85
CA TYR A 272 19.32 13.47 0.88
C TYR A 272 20.71 13.90 0.45
N PHE A 273 20.94 13.97 -0.85
CA PHE A 273 22.12 14.57 -1.45
C PHE A 273 21.75 15.91 -2.09
N ASP A 274 22.48 16.96 -1.75
CA ASP A 274 22.32 18.30 -2.33
C ASP A 274 23.40 18.54 -3.38
N ASN A 275 23.02 18.51 -4.66
CA ASN A 275 23.94 18.73 -5.78
C ASN A 275 24.22 20.21 -6.05
N THR A 276 23.56 21.15 -5.36
CA THR A 276 23.77 22.59 -5.51
C THR A 276 24.93 23.10 -4.66
N GLN A 277 25.42 22.29 -3.70
CA GLN A 277 26.59 22.63 -2.88
C GLN A 277 27.83 22.65 -3.74
N LYS A 278 28.66 23.69 -3.54
CA LYS A 278 29.96 23.78 -4.20
C LYS A 278 30.88 22.66 -3.70
N GLU A 279 31.64 22.12 -4.63
CA GLU A 279 32.73 21.18 -4.32
C GLU A 279 33.92 21.93 -3.70
N ASP A 280 34.53 21.33 -2.69
CA ASP A 280 35.74 21.83 -2.01
C ASP A 280 36.79 20.74 -2.03
N VAL A 281 37.98 21.02 -1.44
CA VAL A 281 39.08 20.05 -1.36
C VAL A 281 38.61 18.73 -0.77
N PHE A 282 38.88 17.63 -1.45
CA PHE A 282 38.40 16.28 -1.12
C PHE A 282 36.85 16.16 -1.09
N GLY A 283 36.13 17.01 -1.84
CA GLY A 283 34.68 17.05 -1.86
C GLY A 283 34.04 17.87 -0.73
N GLY A 284 34.81 18.33 0.24
CA GLY A 284 34.32 19.10 1.39
C GLY A 284 33.30 18.31 2.22
N GLU A 285 32.19 18.95 2.59
CA GLU A 285 31.05 18.30 3.30
C GLU A 285 29.98 17.76 2.34
N ARG A 286 30.30 17.59 1.06
CA ARG A 286 29.39 17.12 0.04
C ARG A 286 29.20 15.60 0.14
N GLY A 287 27.99 15.17 0.48
CA GLY A 287 27.65 13.75 0.66
C GLY A 287 26.16 13.56 0.94
N PHE A 288 25.71 12.32 1.02
CA PHE A 288 24.37 12.03 1.49
C PHE A 288 24.24 12.38 2.97
N LYS A 289 23.30 13.27 3.28
CA LYS A 289 22.89 13.60 4.65
C LYS A 289 21.81 12.63 5.08
N GLN A 290 21.98 12.01 6.24
CA GLN A 290 20.94 11.22 6.89
C GLN A 290 20.03 12.16 7.67
N ILE A 291 18.75 12.21 7.30
CA ILE A 291 17.74 13.04 7.95
C ILE A 291 16.90 12.16 8.86
N GLU A 292 16.91 12.46 10.16
CA GLU A 292 16.05 11.78 11.12
C GLU A 292 14.59 12.18 10.90
N CYS A 293 13.75 11.21 10.55
CA CYS A 293 12.30 11.40 10.37
C CYS A 293 11.52 10.89 11.60
N VAL A 294 11.93 9.76 12.19
CA VAL A 294 11.35 9.15 13.39
C VAL A 294 9.83 9.39 13.50
N GLN A 295 9.29 9.80 14.63
CA GLN A 295 7.86 10.10 14.81
C GLN A 295 7.49 11.56 14.51
N ARG A 296 8.13 12.20 13.54
CA ARG A 296 7.86 13.59 13.17
C ARG A 296 6.67 13.71 12.21
N PHE A 297 5.51 13.32 12.68
CA PHE A 297 4.26 13.59 12.01
C PHE A 297 3.81 15.01 12.27
N ASP A 298 3.09 15.62 11.32
CA ASP A 298 2.43 16.90 11.55
C ASP A 298 1.40 16.79 12.69
N ALA A 299 1.17 17.91 13.39
CA ALA A 299 0.19 17.95 14.45
C ALA A 299 -1.21 17.50 13.93
N PRO A 300 -1.95 16.73 14.76
CA PRO A 300 -1.71 16.36 16.16
C PRO A 300 -0.83 15.12 16.35
N GLY A 301 -0.34 14.50 15.32
CA GLY A 301 0.18 13.13 15.28
C GLY A 301 1.64 12.90 15.62
N GLY A 302 2.34 13.72 16.36
CA GLY A 302 3.76 13.52 16.69
C GLY A 302 4.09 13.47 18.17
N LEU A 303 3.07 13.40 19.04
CA LEU A 303 3.26 13.64 20.48
C LEU A 303 3.62 12.35 21.25
N PHE A 304 3.05 11.20 20.89
CA PHE A 304 3.26 9.96 21.62
C PHE A 304 4.05 8.92 20.78
N PRO A 305 5.02 8.23 21.37
CA PRO A 305 5.59 8.43 22.72
C PRO A 305 6.44 9.71 22.79
N SER A 306 7.05 10.14 21.72
CA SER A 306 7.65 11.47 21.50
C SER A 306 8.08 11.60 20.04
N SER A 307 8.30 12.81 19.55
CA SER A 307 8.79 13.07 18.19
C SER A 307 10.21 12.52 17.93
N LYS A 308 10.92 12.06 18.97
CA LYS A 308 12.27 11.49 18.89
C LYS A 308 12.28 9.95 18.90
N SER A 309 11.12 9.31 19.11
CA SER A 309 11.06 7.85 19.22
C SER A 309 11.08 7.19 17.84
N SER A 310 11.78 6.07 17.73
CA SER A 310 11.79 5.25 16.52
C SER A 310 10.40 4.69 16.21
N ILE A 311 10.11 4.48 14.92
CA ILE A 311 8.85 3.90 14.45
C ILE A 311 9.09 2.52 13.85
N GLY A 312 8.03 1.73 13.82
CA GLY A 312 7.96 0.45 13.13
C GLY A 312 6.85 0.42 12.09
N TRP A 313 6.75 -0.70 11.39
CA TRP A 313 5.81 -0.95 10.29
C TRP A 313 4.35 -0.59 10.62
N LEU A 314 3.88 -0.92 11.84
CA LEU A 314 2.51 -0.63 12.28
C LEU A 314 2.18 0.87 12.29
N ARG A 315 3.17 1.75 12.51
CA ARG A 315 2.91 3.19 12.66
C ARG A 315 2.40 3.83 11.35
N GLY A 316 2.89 3.36 10.19
CA GLY A 316 2.37 3.79 8.89
C GLY A 316 0.89 3.43 8.72
N HIS A 317 0.49 2.22 9.12
CA HIS A 317 -0.93 1.80 9.11
C HIS A 317 -1.79 2.65 10.04
N VAL A 318 -1.31 2.94 11.26
CA VAL A 318 -2.03 3.79 12.22
C VAL A 318 -2.27 5.18 11.64
N HIS A 319 -1.25 5.79 11.01
CA HIS A 319 -1.40 7.13 10.44
C HIS A 319 -2.28 7.13 9.18
N CYS A 320 -2.17 6.11 8.33
CA CYS A 320 -3.06 5.91 7.18
C CYS A 320 -4.53 5.80 7.59
N LEU A 321 -4.81 5.02 8.64
CA LEU A 321 -6.15 4.87 9.19
C LEU A 321 -6.66 6.14 9.87
N TYR A 322 -5.79 6.84 10.60
CA TYR A 322 -6.13 8.14 11.19
C TYR A 322 -6.51 9.16 10.11
N ASN A 323 -5.77 9.23 9.01
CA ASN A 323 -6.10 10.09 7.87
C ASN A 323 -7.52 9.82 7.34
N PHE A 324 -7.91 8.55 7.23
CA PHE A 324 -9.27 8.18 6.84
C PHE A 324 -10.31 8.67 7.85
N LEU A 325 -10.13 8.35 9.13
CA LEU A 325 -11.09 8.73 10.18
C LEU A 325 -11.24 10.25 10.31
N ASN A 326 -10.14 10.96 10.20
CA ASN A 326 -10.16 12.43 10.22
C ASN A 326 -10.90 12.99 8.99
N SER A 327 -10.70 12.40 7.81
CA SER A 327 -11.43 12.78 6.59
C SER A 327 -12.93 12.50 6.70
N VAL A 328 -13.32 11.39 7.33
CA VAL A 328 -14.73 11.09 7.64
C VAL A 328 -15.32 12.16 8.55
N TYR A 329 -14.62 12.51 9.63
CA TYR A 329 -15.07 13.54 10.57
C TYR A 329 -15.21 14.92 9.92
N GLU A 330 -14.23 15.31 9.10
CA GLU A 330 -14.20 16.60 8.41
C GLU A 330 -15.09 16.63 7.15
N ASN A 331 -15.70 15.51 6.78
CA ASN A 331 -16.48 15.35 5.55
C ASN A 331 -15.68 15.75 4.29
N LYS A 332 -14.40 15.33 4.22
CA LYS A 332 -13.49 15.59 3.11
C LYS A 332 -13.23 14.32 2.31
N LYS A 333 -12.89 14.48 1.03
CA LYS A 333 -12.39 13.35 0.22
C LYS A 333 -11.08 12.84 0.79
N CYS A 334 -10.96 11.50 0.86
CA CYS A 334 -9.74 10.85 1.34
C CYS A 334 -8.68 10.73 0.24
N THR A 335 -7.42 10.66 0.65
CA THR A 335 -6.31 10.24 -0.20
C THR A 335 -5.39 9.33 0.64
N PRO A 336 -5.00 8.16 0.12
CA PRO A 336 -5.32 7.61 -1.21
C PRO A 336 -6.78 7.17 -1.35
N SER A 337 -7.41 7.56 -2.45
CA SER A 337 -8.81 7.25 -2.78
C SER A 337 -8.96 5.88 -3.45
N PHE A 338 -10.19 5.45 -3.69
CA PHE A 338 -10.45 4.27 -4.55
C PHE A 338 -10.02 4.52 -5.99
N SER A 339 -10.10 5.76 -6.49
CA SER A 339 -9.56 6.13 -7.80
C SER A 339 -8.05 5.96 -7.87
N ASP A 340 -7.30 6.24 -6.77
CA ASP A 340 -5.87 5.91 -6.69
C ASP A 340 -5.66 4.38 -6.75
N GLY A 341 -6.49 3.62 -6.04
CA GLY A 341 -6.47 2.16 -6.09
C GLY A 341 -6.75 1.61 -7.49
N ALA A 342 -7.75 2.16 -8.19
CA ALA A 342 -8.08 1.78 -9.55
C ALA A 342 -6.95 2.08 -10.53
N TYR A 343 -6.27 3.23 -10.37
CA TYR A 343 -5.09 3.53 -11.17
C TYR A 343 -3.97 2.51 -10.96
N VAL A 344 -3.72 2.11 -9.70
CA VAL A 344 -2.74 1.06 -9.41
C VAL A 344 -3.15 -0.28 -10.05
N ASN A 345 -4.44 -0.65 -9.99
CA ASN A 345 -4.95 -1.84 -10.70
C ASN A 345 -4.70 -1.76 -12.21
N TYR A 346 -4.92 -0.59 -12.82
CA TYR A 346 -4.65 -0.34 -14.23
C TYR A 346 -3.17 -0.53 -14.58
N ILE A 347 -2.25 0.02 -13.80
CA ILE A 347 -0.81 -0.15 -14.03
C ILE A 347 -0.37 -1.62 -13.87
N MET A 348 -0.91 -2.34 -12.87
CA MET A 348 -0.65 -3.77 -12.70
C MET A 348 -1.12 -4.58 -13.92
N ASP A 349 -2.30 -4.28 -14.47
CA ASP A 349 -2.81 -4.92 -15.69
C ASP A 349 -1.90 -4.65 -16.90
N LEU A 350 -1.40 -3.43 -17.06
CA LEU A 350 -0.42 -3.10 -18.10
C LEU A 350 0.91 -3.84 -17.92
N MET A 351 1.38 -4.05 -16.69
CA MET A 351 2.56 -4.86 -16.42
C MET A 351 2.36 -6.32 -16.87
N TYR A 352 1.21 -6.92 -16.56
CA TYR A 352 0.87 -8.27 -17.04
C TYR A 352 0.75 -8.33 -18.56
N LYS A 353 0.11 -7.34 -19.17
CA LYS A 353 0.02 -7.25 -20.63
C LYS A 353 1.40 -7.15 -21.29
N SER A 354 2.26 -6.27 -20.77
CA SER A 354 3.63 -6.13 -21.25
C SER A 354 4.43 -7.45 -21.12
N ALA A 355 4.34 -8.10 -19.96
CA ALA A 355 5.03 -9.37 -19.72
C ALA A 355 4.55 -10.50 -20.67
N LYS A 356 3.24 -10.54 -20.95
CA LYS A 356 2.64 -11.50 -21.88
C LYS A 356 3.05 -11.26 -23.33
N ASP A 357 3.01 -10.01 -23.76
CA ASP A 357 3.22 -9.61 -25.17
C ASP A 357 4.71 -9.40 -25.50
N GLY A 358 5.59 -9.32 -24.47
CA GLY A 358 7.02 -9.03 -24.63
C GLY A 358 7.30 -7.64 -25.22
N LYS A 359 6.43 -6.65 -24.96
CA LYS A 359 6.45 -5.32 -25.56
C LYS A 359 6.25 -4.22 -24.51
N THR A 360 6.78 -3.04 -24.80
CA THR A 360 6.41 -1.82 -24.07
C THR A 360 4.92 -1.50 -24.30
N VAL A 361 4.23 -1.15 -23.25
CA VAL A 361 2.82 -0.74 -23.27
C VAL A 361 2.72 0.70 -22.80
N VAL A 362 2.05 1.54 -23.60
CA VAL A 362 1.82 2.96 -23.29
C VAL A 362 0.64 3.09 -22.34
N CYS A 363 0.81 3.89 -21.28
CA CYS A 363 -0.24 4.26 -20.35
C CYS A 363 -1.09 5.41 -20.95
N LYS A 364 -2.42 5.29 -20.81
CA LYS A 364 -3.36 6.32 -21.29
C LYS A 364 -3.52 7.47 -20.30
#